data_01f168b9905b7d99302fec145b7c97bb
#
_entry.id   01f168b9905b7d99302fec145b7c97bb
#
_cell.length_a   1.000
_cell.length_b   1.000
_cell.length_c   1.000
_cell.angle_alpha   90.00
_cell.angle_beta   90.00
_cell.angle_gamma   90.00
#
_symmetry.space_group_name_H-M   'P 1'
#
loop_
_entity.id
_entity.type
_entity.pdbx_description
1 polymer ?
#
loop_
_entity_poly.entity_id
_entity_poly.type
_entity_poly.pdbx_seq_one_letter_code
_entity_poly.pdbx_strand_id
1 'polypeptide(L)'
;MNTTAATRGLSAFNFSRWIDEHAHLLKPPVGNQLVFKEAGDLIVQVVGGPNARTDYHDDPYEEFFYQLRGNMVLKAIEDGRPRDIPIREGEILLIPAHFRHSPQRPEPGSVGLVVERVRPADVDDAFEWYCPMCFSCVHRVEVNVQNIVRDLPPLFEAFYASQEKRTCGRCGAVHPGKAAAA
;
A
#
# COMPACT_ATOMS: atom_id res chain seq x y z
N MET A 1 15.67 35.28 7.87
CA MET A 1 15.96 34.70 9.20
C MET A 1 16.35 33.27 8.98
N ASN A 2 17.64 32.93 9.09
CA ASN A 2 18.13 31.55 8.87
C ASN A 2 17.74 30.68 10.07
N THR A 3 16.78 29.80 9.90
CA THR A 3 16.58 28.71 10.83
C THR A 3 17.66 27.67 10.57
N THR A 4 18.71 27.69 11.37
CA THR A 4 19.70 26.62 11.46
C THR A 4 18.95 25.32 11.87
N ALA A 5 18.77 24.42 10.92
CA ALA A 5 18.37 23.06 11.23
C ALA A 5 19.43 22.48 12.17
N ALA A 6 19.03 22.15 13.38
CA ALA A 6 19.89 21.47 14.34
C ALA A 6 20.32 20.15 13.68
N THR A 7 21.63 20.02 13.41
CA THR A 7 22.24 18.76 12.98
C THR A 7 22.10 17.77 14.13
N ARG A 8 20.98 17.02 14.16
CA ARG A 8 20.93 15.78 14.95
C ARG A 8 21.99 14.87 14.38
N GLY A 9 22.98 14.48 15.21
CA GLY A 9 24.04 13.58 14.80
C GLY A 9 23.42 12.31 14.18
N LEU A 10 23.87 11.95 12.98
CA LEU A 10 23.43 10.71 12.32
C LEU A 10 23.81 9.53 13.19
N SER A 11 22.84 8.69 13.52
CA SER A 11 23.05 7.45 14.28
C SER A 11 22.25 6.32 13.66
N ALA A 12 22.91 5.16 13.53
CA ALA A 12 22.21 3.94 13.19
C ALA A 12 21.47 3.40 14.42
N PHE A 13 20.39 2.67 14.18
CA PHE A 13 19.66 1.94 15.22
C PHE A 13 19.40 0.49 14.80
N ASN A 14 19.10 -0.36 15.76
CA ASN A 14 18.79 -1.76 15.50
C ASN A 14 17.34 -1.86 14.98
N PHE A 15 17.19 -2.19 13.70
CA PHE A 15 15.89 -2.23 13.05
C PHE A 15 14.99 -3.36 13.55
N SER A 16 15.54 -4.54 13.84
CA SER A 16 14.76 -5.65 14.42
C SER A 16 14.19 -5.28 15.79
N ARG A 17 14.98 -4.64 16.63
CA ARG A 17 14.52 -4.13 17.92
C ARG A 17 13.45 -3.06 17.75
N TRP A 18 13.60 -2.16 16.79
CA TRP A 18 12.58 -1.15 16.50
C TRP A 18 11.24 -1.80 16.12
N ILE A 19 11.25 -2.86 15.29
CA ILE A 19 10.04 -3.61 14.92
C ILE A 19 9.39 -4.22 16.16
N ASP A 20 10.17 -4.83 17.07
CA ASP A 20 9.65 -5.45 18.28
C ASP A 20 9.03 -4.41 19.23
N GLU A 21 9.65 -3.25 19.38
CA GLU A 21 9.14 -2.14 20.18
C GLU A 21 7.84 -1.56 19.62
N HIS A 22 7.64 -1.60 18.29
CA HIS A 22 6.45 -1.08 17.59
C HIS A 22 5.42 -2.17 17.22
N ALA A 23 5.65 -3.44 17.60
CA ALA A 23 4.78 -4.56 17.21
C ALA A 23 3.31 -4.36 17.58
N HIS A 24 3.02 -3.63 18.66
CA HIS A 24 1.66 -3.32 19.09
C HIS A 24 0.93 -2.36 18.13
N LEU A 25 1.65 -1.59 17.30
CA LEU A 25 1.13 -0.66 16.29
C LEU A 25 1.02 -1.31 14.90
N LEU A 26 1.63 -2.49 14.70
CA LEU A 26 1.63 -3.23 13.44
C LEU A 26 0.43 -4.20 13.33
N LYS A 27 -0.71 -3.78 13.83
CA LYS A 27 -1.96 -4.56 13.88
C LYS A 27 -3.13 -3.79 13.27
N PRO A 28 -4.17 -4.47 12.78
CA PRO A 28 -5.39 -3.81 12.33
C PRO A 28 -5.96 -2.85 13.40
N PRO A 29 -6.67 -1.79 13.01
CA PRO A 29 -7.10 -1.45 11.65
C PRO A 29 -6.04 -0.75 10.78
N VAL A 30 -4.97 -0.22 11.37
CA VAL A 30 -3.89 0.47 10.65
C VAL A 30 -2.56 -0.14 11.10
N GLY A 31 -2.02 -1.03 10.28
CA GLY A 31 -0.78 -1.76 10.57
C GLY A 31 0.49 -1.12 10.00
N ASN A 32 0.47 0.16 9.61
CA ASN A 32 1.60 0.83 8.98
C ASN A 32 2.29 1.79 9.94
N GLN A 33 3.61 1.74 9.99
CA GLN A 33 4.43 2.66 10.79
C GLN A 33 5.59 3.21 9.97
N LEU A 34 5.73 4.53 9.93
CA LEU A 34 6.89 5.19 9.34
C LEU A 34 8.12 4.97 10.22
N VAL A 35 9.19 4.48 9.62
CA VAL A 35 10.49 4.30 10.29
C VAL A 35 11.19 5.65 10.49
N PHE A 36 11.13 6.50 9.47
CA PHE A 36 11.71 7.84 9.47
C PHE A 36 10.60 8.88 9.24
N LYS A 37 10.23 9.60 10.29
CA LYS A 37 9.11 10.58 10.23
C LYS A 37 9.49 11.89 9.52
N GLU A 38 10.80 12.19 9.44
CA GLU A 38 11.33 13.43 8.89
C GLU A 38 12.17 13.19 7.62
N ALA A 39 11.96 12.06 6.92
CA ALA A 39 12.63 11.80 5.65
C ALA A 39 12.09 12.75 4.57
N GLY A 40 13.00 13.27 3.71
CA GLY A 40 12.62 14.22 2.66
C GLY A 40 12.12 13.56 1.39
N ASP A 41 12.82 12.53 0.89
CA ASP A 41 12.58 11.97 -0.45
C ASP A 41 12.03 10.53 -0.42
N LEU A 42 12.15 9.85 0.71
CA LEU A 42 11.75 8.45 0.84
C LEU A 42 10.70 8.27 1.94
N ILE A 43 9.70 7.47 1.64
CA ILE A 43 8.79 6.87 2.60
C ILE A 43 9.34 5.49 2.92
N VAL A 44 9.80 5.30 4.16
CA VAL A 44 10.25 4.00 4.66
C VAL A 44 9.28 3.55 5.72
N GLN A 45 8.47 2.54 5.41
CA GLN A 45 7.39 2.10 6.29
C GLN A 45 7.46 0.59 6.56
N VAL A 46 7.07 0.22 7.76
CA VAL A 46 6.83 -1.17 8.14
C VAL A 46 5.34 -1.42 8.13
N VAL A 47 4.92 -2.50 7.49
CA VAL A 47 3.53 -2.88 7.34
C VAL A 47 3.31 -4.24 7.98
N GLY A 48 2.38 -4.30 8.94
CA GLY A 48 1.99 -5.54 9.62
C GLY A 48 0.75 -6.20 9.04
N GLY A 49 0.63 -7.50 9.25
CA GLY A 49 -0.56 -8.29 8.96
C GLY A 49 -1.32 -8.69 10.23
N PRO A 50 -2.61 -9.12 10.11
CA PRO A 50 -3.28 -9.36 8.84
C PRO A 50 -3.81 -8.07 8.20
N ASN A 51 -3.76 -8.01 6.87
CA ASN A 51 -4.48 -7.00 6.10
C ASN A 51 -5.00 -7.60 4.79
N ALA A 52 -6.10 -7.08 4.31
CA ALA A 52 -6.66 -7.39 3.01
C ALA A 52 -7.25 -6.13 2.39
N ARG A 53 -7.00 -5.93 1.10
CA ARG A 53 -7.53 -4.79 0.35
C ARG A 53 -8.08 -5.26 -0.99
N THR A 54 -8.97 -4.46 -1.58
CA THR A 54 -9.61 -4.77 -2.87
C THR A 54 -9.22 -3.82 -3.98
N ASP A 55 -8.58 -2.73 -3.63
CA ASP A 55 -8.01 -1.76 -4.55
C ASP A 55 -6.62 -2.20 -5.02
N TYR A 56 -6.25 -1.72 -6.19
CA TYR A 56 -4.91 -1.79 -6.75
C TYR A 56 -4.32 -0.39 -6.80
N HIS A 57 -3.10 -0.27 -6.32
CA HIS A 57 -2.32 0.95 -6.35
C HIS A 57 -1.57 1.06 -7.68
N ASP A 58 -1.64 2.23 -8.29
CA ASP A 58 -0.86 2.65 -9.45
C ASP A 58 0.08 3.75 -8.97
N ASP A 59 1.28 3.35 -8.48
CA ASP A 59 2.31 4.26 -8.00
C ASP A 59 3.05 4.86 -9.20
N PRO A 60 3.21 6.18 -9.29
CA PRO A 60 4.01 6.82 -10.34
C PRO A 60 5.51 6.54 -10.24
N TYR A 61 5.97 5.91 -9.17
CA TYR A 61 7.37 5.56 -8.93
C TYR A 61 7.56 4.07 -8.69
N GLU A 62 8.82 3.65 -8.60
CA GLU A 62 9.21 2.31 -8.17
C GLU A 62 8.91 2.14 -6.67
N GLU A 63 8.50 0.93 -6.29
CA GLU A 63 8.25 0.57 -4.90
C GLU A 63 9.03 -0.69 -4.55
N PHE A 64 9.77 -0.64 -3.45
CA PHE A 64 10.60 -1.75 -2.97
C PHE A 64 9.92 -2.45 -1.79
N PHE A 65 9.85 -3.77 -1.87
CA PHE A 65 9.33 -4.66 -0.83
C PHE A 65 10.42 -5.54 -0.27
N TYR A 66 10.47 -5.69 1.04
CA TYR A 66 11.23 -6.72 1.75
C TYR A 66 10.34 -7.38 2.79
N GLN A 67 10.08 -8.67 2.64
CA GLN A 67 9.27 -9.42 3.58
C GLN A 67 10.15 -9.90 4.74
N LEU A 68 9.97 -9.30 5.92
CA LEU A 68 10.83 -9.50 7.09
C LEU A 68 10.41 -10.71 7.94
N ARG A 69 9.08 -10.94 8.08
CA ARG A 69 8.50 -12.05 8.86
C ARG A 69 7.22 -12.53 8.19
N GLY A 70 7.02 -13.84 8.17
CA GLY A 70 5.86 -14.47 7.53
C GLY A 70 5.85 -14.23 6.02
N ASN A 71 4.70 -14.42 5.38
CA ASN A 71 4.57 -14.30 3.95
C ASN A 71 3.54 -13.24 3.57
N MET A 72 3.65 -12.77 2.33
CA MET A 72 2.63 -11.94 1.68
C MET A 72 2.39 -12.38 0.25
N VAL A 73 1.29 -11.93 -0.32
CA VAL A 73 1.02 -12.03 -1.75
C VAL A 73 0.80 -10.64 -2.30
N LEU A 74 1.56 -10.27 -3.32
CA LEU A 74 1.31 -9.08 -4.10
C LEU A 74 0.40 -9.47 -5.26
N LYS A 75 -0.89 -9.09 -5.18
CA LYS A 75 -1.78 -9.20 -6.32
C LYS A 75 -1.44 -8.11 -7.32
N ALA A 76 -1.35 -8.46 -8.59
CA ALA A 76 -0.98 -7.55 -9.66
C ALA A 76 -1.93 -7.67 -10.85
N ILE A 77 -1.95 -6.64 -11.68
CA ILE A 77 -2.53 -6.68 -13.03
C ILE A 77 -1.39 -6.58 -14.02
N GLU A 78 -1.10 -7.66 -14.70
CA GLU A 78 -0.06 -7.75 -15.73
C GLU A 78 -0.73 -8.10 -17.07
N ASP A 79 -0.48 -7.32 -18.10
CA ASP A 79 -1.12 -7.48 -19.43
C ASP A 79 -2.66 -7.59 -19.37
N GLY A 80 -3.27 -6.83 -18.47
CA GLY A 80 -4.73 -6.82 -18.27
C GLY A 80 -5.29 -8.08 -17.60
N ARG A 81 -4.44 -8.89 -16.96
CA ARG A 81 -4.81 -10.12 -16.25
C ARG A 81 -4.33 -10.11 -14.81
N PRO A 82 -5.09 -10.71 -13.90
CA PRO A 82 -4.65 -10.84 -12.53
C PRO A 82 -3.48 -11.83 -12.44
N ARG A 83 -2.51 -11.49 -11.61
CA ARG A 83 -1.37 -12.31 -11.25
C ARG A 83 -1.11 -12.20 -9.76
N ASP A 84 -0.85 -13.33 -9.11
CA ASP A 84 -0.41 -13.39 -7.73
C ASP A 84 1.10 -13.62 -7.68
N ILE A 85 1.81 -12.72 -7.01
CA ILE A 85 3.26 -12.77 -6.82
C ILE A 85 3.50 -13.02 -5.33
N PRO A 86 3.83 -14.26 -4.92
CA PRO A 86 4.17 -14.53 -3.53
C PRO A 86 5.52 -13.91 -3.19
N ILE A 87 5.61 -13.25 -2.03
CA ILE A 87 6.85 -12.75 -1.44
C ILE A 87 6.98 -13.40 -0.07
N ARG A 88 7.93 -14.32 0.06
CA ARG A 88 8.13 -15.11 1.28
C ARG A 88 9.05 -14.38 2.24
N GLU A 89 9.06 -14.83 3.48
CA GLU A 89 10.03 -14.35 4.46
C GLU A 89 11.47 -14.37 3.92
N GLY A 90 12.17 -13.25 4.03
CA GLY A 90 13.51 -13.04 3.53
C GLY A 90 13.59 -12.59 2.06
N GLU A 91 12.49 -12.64 1.29
CA GLU A 91 12.49 -12.25 -0.12
C GLU A 91 12.28 -10.74 -0.29
N ILE A 92 12.85 -10.22 -1.38
CA ILE A 92 12.71 -8.83 -1.82
C ILE A 92 12.09 -8.78 -3.21
N LEU A 93 11.39 -7.68 -3.49
CA LEU A 93 10.84 -7.38 -4.81
C LEU A 93 10.95 -5.87 -5.06
N LEU A 94 11.38 -5.48 -6.26
CA LEU A 94 11.26 -4.12 -6.75
C LEU A 94 10.24 -4.13 -7.90
N ILE A 95 9.18 -3.36 -7.75
CA ILE A 95 8.19 -3.18 -8.81
C ILE A 95 8.44 -1.86 -9.54
N PRO A 96 8.24 -1.83 -10.88
CA PRO A 96 8.41 -0.61 -11.65
C PRO A 96 7.25 0.37 -11.39
N ALA A 97 7.48 1.63 -11.73
CA ALA A 97 6.44 2.64 -11.77
C ALA A 97 5.23 2.16 -12.61
N HIS A 98 4.04 2.55 -12.18
CA HIS A 98 2.76 2.22 -12.82
C HIS A 98 2.44 0.72 -12.91
N PHE A 99 3.05 -0.11 -12.06
CA PHE A 99 2.69 -1.51 -11.93
C PHE A 99 1.53 -1.66 -10.95
N ARG A 100 0.31 -1.92 -11.47
CA ARG A 100 -0.92 -2.05 -10.66
C ARG A 100 -0.80 -3.21 -9.71
N HIS A 101 -0.82 -2.93 -8.42
CA HIS A 101 -0.59 -3.92 -7.38
C HIS A 101 -1.43 -3.71 -6.13
N SER A 102 -1.66 -4.79 -5.40
CA SER A 102 -2.46 -4.82 -4.18
C SER A 102 -1.80 -5.75 -3.15
N PRO A 103 -1.04 -5.21 -2.19
CA PRO A 103 -0.37 -6.02 -1.17
C PRO A 103 -1.39 -6.69 -0.23
N GLN A 104 -1.30 -8.01 -0.11
CA GLN A 104 -2.12 -8.83 0.77
C GLN A 104 -1.25 -9.50 1.82
N ARG A 105 -1.56 -9.32 3.09
CA ARG A 105 -0.88 -9.98 4.22
C ARG A 105 -1.91 -10.75 5.04
N PRO A 106 -2.27 -11.98 4.64
CA PRO A 106 -3.30 -12.75 5.34
C PRO A 106 -2.85 -13.27 6.69
N GLU A 107 -1.53 -13.44 6.90
CA GLU A 107 -0.98 -14.07 8.09
C GLU A 107 -0.89 -13.06 9.25
N PRO A 108 -1.46 -13.36 10.44
CA PRO A 108 -1.21 -12.58 11.64
C PRO A 108 0.28 -12.55 12.00
N GLY A 109 0.80 -11.36 12.35
CA GLY A 109 2.20 -11.20 12.69
C GLY A 109 3.16 -11.15 11.49
N SER A 110 2.65 -11.23 10.27
CA SER A 110 3.43 -10.92 9.06
C SER A 110 3.92 -9.48 9.10
N VAL A 111 5.18 -9.26 8.76
CA VAL A 111 5.83 -7.94 8.77
C VAL A 111 6.64 -7.74 7.50
N GLY A 112 6.39 -6.66 6.80
CA GLY A 112 7.16 -6.26 5.62
C GLY A 112 7.65 -4.82 5.72
N LEU A 113 8.81 -4.57 5.11
CA LEU A 113 9.33 -3.22 4.85
C LEU A 113 8.91 -2.82 3.44
N VAL A 114 8.42 -1.60 3.31
CA VAL A 114 8.10 -0.97 2.03
C VAL A 114 8.86 0.34 1.95
N VAL A 115 9.51 0.56 0.82
CA VAL A 115 10.22 1.80 0.54
C VAL A 115 9.69 2.36 -0.78
N GLU A 116 9.23 3.57 -0.74
CA GLU A 116 8.67 4.30 -1.87
C GLU A 116 9.13 5.77 -1.85
N ARG A 117 8.91 6.46 -2.94
CA ARG A 117 9.28 7.87 -3.05
C ARG A 117 8.16 8.78 -2.56
N VAL A 118 8.51 9.88 -1.88
CA VAL A 118 7.55 10.96 -1.58
C VAL A 118 7.03 11.58 -2.88
N ARG A 119 5.72 11.82 -2.97
CA ARG A 119 5.10 12.41 -4.15
C ARG A 119 5.25 13.93 -4.13
N PRO A 120 5.80 14.55 -5.18
CA PRO A 120 5.68 15.99 -5.39
C PRO A 120 4.22 16.42 -5.50
N ALA A 121 3.95 17.70 -5.27
CA ALA A 121 2.57 18.21 -5.24
C ALA A 121 1.83 18.12 -6.59
N ASP A 122 2.56 17.94 -7.68
CA ASP A 122 2.06 17.81 -9.05
C ASP A 122 2.04 16.37 -9.57
N VAL A 123 2.27 15.39 -8.70
CA VAL A 123 2.29 13.97 -9.06
C VAL A 123 1.26 13.21 -8.24
N ASP A 124 0.32 12.58 -8.92
CA ASP A 124 -0.76 11.81 -8.32
C ASP A 124 -0.49 10.31 -8.36
N ASP A 125 -0.89 9.63 -7.29
CA ASP A 125 -1.14 8.20 -7.27
C ASP A 125 -2.51 7.90 -7.89
N ALA A 126 -2.75 6.66 -8.30
CA ALA A 126 -4.09 6.23 -8.59
C ALA A 126 -4.44 4.92 -7.88
N PHE A 127 -5.73 4.79 -7.58
CA PHE A 127 -6.30 3.58 -7.00
C PHE A 127 -7.39 3.05 -7.91
N GLU A 128 -7.30 1.76 -8.23
CA GLU A 128 -8.17 1.10 -9.18
C GLU A 128 -8.87 -0.10 -8.57
N TRP A 129 -10.10 -0.35 -8.97
CA TRP A 129 -10.83 -1.58 -8.61
C TRP A 129 -11.19 -2.33 -9.88
N TYR A 130 -11.00 -3.63 -9.85
CA TYR A 130 -11.21 -4.50 -11.00
C TYR A 130 -12.39 -5.42 -10.81
N CYS A 131 -13.13 -5.66 -11.89
CA CYS A 131 -14.28 -6.57 -11.88
C CYS A 131 -13.84 -7.99 -11.54
N PRO A 132 -14.46 -8.65 -10.54
CA PRO A 132 -14.10 -10.02 -10.18
C PRO A 132 -14.45 -11.06 -11.25
N MET A 133 -15.30 -10.69 -12.23
CA MET A 133 -15.77 -11.60 -13.27
C MET A 133 -15.02 -11.46 -14.61
N CYS A 134 -14.72 -10.24 -15.04
CA CYS A 134 -14.11 -9.99 -16.35
C CYS A 134 -12.81 -9.17 -16.31
N PHE A 135 -12.34 -8.82 -15.13
CA PHE A 135 -11.08 -8.09 -14.84
C PHE A 135 -10.96 -6.73 -15.54
N SER A 136 -12.06 -6.16 -16.06
CA SER A 136 -12.07 -4.76 -16.50
C SER A 136 -11.96 -3.83 -15.30
N CYS A 137 -11.27 -2.71 -15.45
CA CYS A 137 -11.29 -1.65 -14.44
C CYS A 137 -12.73 -1.14 -14.27
N VAL A 138 -13.21 -1.19 -13.03
CA VAL A 138 -14.58 -0.75 -12.65
C VAL A 138 -14.56 0.71 -12.23
N HIS A 139 -13.53 1.09 -11.48
CA HIS A 139 -13.37 2.46 -10.97
C HIS A 139 -11.89 2.79 -10.83
N ARG A 140 -11.54 4.03 -11.15
CA ARG A 140 -10.21 4.61 -10.93
C ARG A 140 -10.38 5.98 -10.28
N VAL A 141 -9.56 6.28 -9.32
CA VAL A 141 -9.45 7.59 -8.67
C VAL A 141 -7.99 8.00 -8.59
N GLU A 142 -7.71 9.25 -8.92
CA GLU A 142 -6.39 9.86 -8.83
C GLU A 142 -6.34 10.82 -7.66
N VAL A 143 -5.23 10.85 -6.95
CA VAL A 143 -5.05 11.67 -5.75
C VAL A 143 -3.58 11.90 -5.45
N ASN A 144 -3.21 13.14 -5.13
CA ASN A 144 -1.90 13.42 -4.57
C ASN A 144 -1.87 12.97 -3.11
N VAL A 145 -1.21 11.84 -2.84
CA VAL A 145 -1.14 11.24 -1.51
C VAL A 145 -0.05 11.93 -0.68
N GLN A 146 -0.47 12.78 0.24
CA GLN A 146 0.41 13.42 1.23
C GLN A 146 0.38 12.70 2.57
N ASN A 147 -0.74 12.05 2.89
CA ASN A 147 -0.93 11.30 4.12
C ASN A 147 -1.92 10.15 3.91
N ILE A 148 -1.40 8.93 3.88
CA ILE A 148 -2.16 7.69 3.64
C ILE A 148 -3.36 7.56 4.58
N VAL A 149 -3.20 7.90 5.86
CA VAL A 149 -4.26 7.73 6.88
C VAL A 149 -5.38 8.75 6.72
N ARG A 150 -5.08 9.92 6.18
CA ARG A 150 -6.06 11.00 5.98
C ARG A 150 -6.68 10.93 4.59
N ASP A 151 -5.86 10.72 3.55
CA ASP A 151 -6.26 10.97 2.18
C ASP A 151 -6.98 9.78 1.54
N LEU A 152 -6.61 8.55 1.90
CA LEU A 152 -7.19 7.34 1.28
C LEU A 152 -8.56 6.93 1.81
N PRO A 153 -8.87 6.94 3.12
CA PRO A 153 -10.13 6.43 3.62
C PRO A 153 -11.38 7.08 2.99
N PRO A 154 -11.46 8.40 2.79
CA PRO A 154 -12.62 9.01 2.15
C PRO A 154 -12.85 8.52 0.71
N LEU A 155 -11.78 8.29 -0.05
CA LEU A 155 -11.85 7.79 -1.43
C LEU A 155 -12.38 6.37 -1.48
N PHE A 156 -11.88 5.52 -0.61
CA PHE A 156 -12.28 4.12 -0.51
C PHE A 156 -13.73 3.98 -0.05
N GLU A 157 -14.14 4.73 0.97
CA GLU A 157 -15.53 4.74 1.44
C GLU A 157 -16.49 5.27 0.35
N ALA A 158 -16.09 6.27 -0.43
CA ALA A 158 -16.89 6.77 -1.55
C ALA A 158 -17.10 5.71 -2.65
N PHE A 159 -16.12 4.82 -2.88
CA PHE A 159 -16.29 3.67 -3.75
C PHE A 159 -17.18 2.60 -3.11
N TYR A 160 -16.93 2.24 -1.84
CA TYR A 160 -17.68 1.19 -1.15
C TYR A 160 -19.16 1.51 -1.02
N ALA A 161 -19.50 2.78 -0.76
CA ALA A 161 -20.88 3.23 -0.58
C ALA A 161 -21.68 3.32 -1.88
N SER A 162 -21.03 3.43 -3.06
CA SER A 162 -21.70 3.63 -4.34
C SER A 162 -21.80 2.33 -5.13
N GLN A 163 -23.02 1.79 -5.28
CA GLN A 163 -23.25 0.65 -6.15
C GLN A 163 -22.95 1.00 -7.62
N GLU A 164 -23.25 2.21 -8.05
CA GLU A 164 -22.94 2.68 -9.39
C GLU A 164 -21.44 2.57 -9.70
N LYS A 165 -20.59 3.14 -8.82
CA LYS A 165 -19.12 3.04 -8.94
C LYS A 165 -18.61 1.59 -8.90
N ARG A 166 -19.33 0.68 -8.23
CA ARG A 166 -18.98 -0.73 -8.12
C ARG A 166 -19.52 -1.60 -9.25
N THR A 167 -20.41 -1.06 -10.09
CA THR A 167 -21.00 -1.84 -11.19
C THR A 167 -20.08 -1.81 -12.42
N CYS A 168 -19.69 -2.99 -12.88
CA CYS A 168 -18.85 -3.13 -14.06
C CYS A 168 -19.59 -2.72 -15.33
N GLY A 169 -19.09 -1.69 -16.01
CA GLY A 169 -19.66 -1.21 -17.27
C GLY A 169 -19.57 -2.22 -18.41
N ARG A 170 -18.71 -3.26 -18.31
CA ARG A 170 -18.55 -4.27 -19.35
C ARG A 170 -19.48 -5.47 -19.20
N CYS A 171 -19.67 -5.98 -17.99
CA CYS A 171 -20.43 -7.21 -17.78
C CYS A 171 -21.58 -7.10 -16.77
N GLY A 172 -21.79 -5.93 -16.18
CA GLY A 172 -22.83 -5.67 -15.20
C GLY A 172 -22.60 -6.26 -13.80
N ALA A 173 -21.54 -7.01 -13.59
CA ALA A 173 -21.22 -7.54 -12.26
C ALA A 173 -20.89 -6.42 -11.26
N VAL A 174 -21.36 -6.56 -10.04
CA VAL A 174 -21.11 -5.60 -8.96
C VAL A 174 -19.90 -6.04 -8.15
N HIS A 175 -18.87 -5.19 -8.06
CA HIS A 175 -17.72 -5.40 -7.20
C HIS A 175 -18.15 -5.44 -5.72
N PRO A 176 -17.64 -6.37 -4.89
CA PRO A 176 -18.09 -6.54 -3.50
C PRO A 176 -17.82 -5.30 -2.61
N GLY A 177 -16.93 -4.42 -3.03
CA GLY A 177 -16.51 -3.26 -2.24
C GLY A 177 -15.35 -3.62 -1.32
N LYS A 178 -15.55 -3.47 -0.02
CA LYS A 178 -14.53 -3.74 0.99
C LYS A 178 -14.19 -5.22 1.06
N ALA A 179 -12.92 -5.54 1.33
CA ALA A 179 -12.52 -6.91 1.61
C ALA A 179 -13.30 -7.46 2.83
N ALA A 180 -13.66 -8.74 2.79
CA ALA A 180 -14.20 -9.40 3.96
C ALA A 180 -13.16 -9.32 5.10
N ALA A 181 -13.63 -9.11 6.33
CA ALA A 181 -12.76 -9.21 7.50
C ALA A 181 -12.16 -10.63 7.55
N ALA A 182 -10.84 -10.71 7.69
CA ALA A 182 -10.12 -11.95 7.83
C ALA A 182 -10.36 -12.57 9.21
#